data_ee78d8120a0f51ff25f7c3e19131aa73
#
_entry.id   ee78d8120a0f51ff25f7c3e19131aa73
#
_cell.length_a   1.000
_cell.length_b   1.000
_cell.length_c   1.000
_cell.angle_alpha   90.00
_cell.angle_beta   90.00
_cell.angle_gamma   90.00
#
_symmetry.space_group_name_H-M   'P 1'
#
loop_
_entity.id
_entity.type
_entity.pdbx_description
1 polymer ?
#
loop_
_entity_poly.entity_id
_entity_poly.type
_entity_poly.pdbx_seq_one_letter_code
_entity_poly.pdbx_strand_id
1 'polypeptide(L)'
;EDVPGAFHTTHMFSTGPLGLKIHEVSFEDLTKEPVVRLVMRSNRHTQEAFGEAASQLGFHQVVYGVADVAWMDVGPHNVSKASMLQEVCSRKNIPTDRVIAIGDNWNDVPMLEWAGLGVAMGSAVPEIQAKANLITLAEPGDGVAAVLEAVANR
;
A
#
# COMPACT_ATOMS: atom_id res chain seq x y z
N GLU A 1 -9.00 19.19 -16.39
CA GLU A 1 -9.80 18.37 -15.44
C GLU A 1 -9.05 18.36 -14.13
N ASP A 2 -9.63 19.02 -13.13
CA ASP A 2 -9.07 19.04 -11.79
C ASP A 2 -9.00 17.61 -11.26
N VAL A 3 -7.79 17.14 -11.00
CA VAL A 3 -7.60 15.93 -10.20
C VAL A 3 -8.16 16.24 -8.82
N PRO A 4 -9.28 15.64 -8.41
CA PRO A 4 -9.83 15.89 -7.10
C PRO A 4 -8.86 15.32 -6.07
N GLY A 5 -8.26 16.18 -5.27
CA GLY A 5 -7.35 15.77 -4.21
C GLY A 5 -6.23 16.77 -4.00
N ALA A 6 -6.55 17.92 -3.43
CA ALA A 6 -5.52 18.75 -2.84
C ALA A 6 -4.90 17.98 -1.67
N PHE A 7 -3.57 17.83 -1.68
CA PHE A 7 -2.85 17.30 -0.53
C PHE A 7 -2.71 18.42 0.51
N HIS A 8 -3.29 18.21 1.68
CA HIS A 8 -3.14 19.13 2.81
C HIS A 8 -2.12 18.58 3.81
N THR A 9 -1.29 19.43 4.37
CA THR A 9 -0.27 19.06 5.35
C THR A 9 -0.13 20.11 6.42
N THR A 10 0.30 19.73 7.60
CA THR A 10 0.64 20.69 8.67
C THR A 10 2.05 21.27 8.54
N HIS A 11 2.92 20.67 7.72
CA HIS A 11 4.30 21.12 7.51
C HIS A 11 4.73 20.79 6.08
N MET A 12 5.19 21.79 5.35
CA MET A 12 5.66 21.60 3.98
C MET A 12 6.83 20.63 3.90
N PHE A 13 6.84 19.81 2.88
CA PHE A 13 7.93 18.90 2.54
C PHE A 13 8.07 18.77 1.03
N SER A 14 9.24 18.33 0.58
CA SER A 14 9.48 18.14 -0.86
C SER A 14 8.74 16.89 -1.35
N THR A 15 8.00 17.03 -2.43
CA THR A 15 7.35 15.92 -3.15
C THR A 15 8.23 15.32 -4.24
N GLY A 16 9.46 15.80 -4.37
CA GLY A 16 10.40 15.36 -5.39
C GLY A 16 9.83 15.52 -6.81
N PRO A 17 10.11 14.58 -7.71
CA PRO A 17 9.69 14.67 -9.12
C PRO A 17 8.18 14.53 -9.34
N LEU A 18 7.39 14.18 -8.30
CA LEU A 18 5.95 13.98 -8.45
C LEU A 18 5.16 15.27 -8.69
N GLY A 19 5.76 16.44 -8.39
CA GLY A 19 5.14 17.74 -8.66
C GLY A 19 3.78 17.97 -8.02
N LEU A 20 3.46 17.26 -6.93
CA LEU A 20 2.16 17.34 -6.26
C LEU A 20 1.95 18.74 -5.66
N LYS A 21 0.77 19.30 -5.86
CA LYS A 21 0.36 20.52 -5.16
C LYS A 21 0.02 20.19 -3.72
N ILE A 22 0.78 20.79 -2.79
CA ILE A 22 0.56 20.64 -1.35
C ILE A 22 0.16 21.98 -0.78
N HIS A 23 -0.86 21.99 0.06
CA HIS A 23 -1.31 23.15 0.81
C HIS A 23 -0.98 22.95 2.28
N GLU A 24 -0.22 23.89 2.87
CA GLU A 24 0.00 23.90 4.30
C GLU A 24 -1.23 24.49 4.99
N VAL A 25 -1.77 23.74 5.94
CA VAL A 25 -2.98 24.08 6.69
C VAL A 25 -2.78 23.80 8.18
N SER A 26 -3.62 24.35 9.04
CA SER A 26 -3.59 24.00 10.45
C SER A 26 -4.05 22.57 10.69
N PHE A 27 -3.65 21.97 11.81
CA PHE A 27 -4.16 20.64 12.20
C PHE A 27 -5.68 20.63 12.35
N GLU A 28 -6.25 21.72 12.85
CA GLU A 28 -7.69 21.86 12.97
C GLU A 28 -8.40 21.85 11.61
N ASP A 29 -7.79 22.48 10.59
CA ASP A 29 -8.36 22.49 9.23
C ASP A 29 -8.30 21.10 8.56
N LEU A 30 -7.28 20.29 8.86
CA LEU A 30 -7.21 18.92 8.38
C LEU A 30 -8.40 18.05 8.82
N THR A 31 -9.03 18.39 9.94
CA THR A 31 -10.12 17.58 10.51
C THR A 31 -11.51 18.02 10.07
N LYS A 32 -11.62 19.13 9.32
CA LYS A 32 -12.92 19.67 8.89
C LYS A 32 -13.57 18.92 7.75
N GLU A 33 -12.76 18.31 6.89
CA GLU A 33 -13.25 17.60 5.72
C GLU A 33 -12.96 16.12 5.82
N PRO A 34 -13.84 15.25 5.27
CA PRO A 34 -13.55 13.83 5.17
C PRO A 34 -12.28 13.58 4.33
N VAL A 35 -11.39 12.75 4.82
CA VAL A 35 -10.15 12.40 4.13
C VAL A 35 -10.19 10.96 3.62
N VAL A 36 -9.67 10.74 2.43
CA VAL A 36 -9.55 9.40 1.83
C VAL A 36 -8.36 8.65 2.44
N ARG A 37 -7.29 9.37 2.79
CA ARG A 37 -6.06 8.80 3.32
C ARG A 37 -5.40 9.78 4.26
N LEU A 38 -4.99 9.30 5.42
CA LEU A 38 -4.16 10.04 6.36
C LEU A 38 -2.74 9.49 6.29
N VAL A 39 -1.78 10.38 6.09
CA VAL A 39 -0.36 10.03 6.10
C VAL A 39 0.33 10.78 7.23
N MET A 40 0.99 10.05 8.10
CA MET A 40 1.85 10.64 9.14
C MET A 40 3.31 10.44 8.77
N ARG A 41 4.13 11.44 9.07
CA ARG A 41 5.56 11.45 8.75
C ARG A 41 6.37 11.87 9.97
N SER A 42 7.46 11.17 10.24
CA SER A 42 8.40 11.53 11.29
C SER A 42 9.85 11.41 10.80
N ASN A 43 10.63 12.45 11.03
CA ASN A 43 12.08 12.45 10.86
C ASN A 43 12.84 12.37 12.21
N ARG A 44 12.12 12.11 13.30
CA ARG A 44 12.67 12.06 14.68
C ARG A 44 12.57 10.67 15.30
N HIS A 45 11.76 9.78 14.73
CA HIS A 45 11.52 8.44 15.26
C HIS A 45 11.92 7.40 14.24
N THR A 46 12.41 6.25 14.71
CA THR A 46 12.63 5.10 13.86
C THR A 46 11.29 4.51 13.39
N GLN A 47 11.32 3.68 12.35
CA GLN A 47 10.11 3.00 11.87
C GLN A 47 9.46 2.17 12.97
N GLU A 48 10.26 1.45 13.76
CA GLU A 48 9.81 0.58 14.84
C GLU A 48 9.09 1.39 15.92
N ALA A 49 9.72 2.46 16.43
CA ALA A 49 9.14 3.32 17.46
C ALA A 49 7.87 4.02 16.96
N PHE A 50 7.83 4.38 15.67
CA PHE A 50 6.66 5.00 15.07
C PHE A 50 5.52 3.99 14.89
N GLY A 51 5.83 2.76 14.47
CA GLY A 51 4.88 1.65 14.37
C GLY A 51 4.30 1.24 15.72
N GLU A 52 5.13 1.17 16.76
CA GLU A 52 4.69 0.86 18.12
C GLU A 52 3.71 1.91 18.66
N ALA A 53 4.05 3.19 18.53
CA ALA A 53 3.15 4.29 18.91
C ALA A 53 1.82 4.24 18.14
N ALA A 54 1.87 3.92 16.86
CA ALA A 54 0.72 3.83 15.98
C ALA A 54 -0.18 2.61 16.26
N SER A 55 0.39 1.50 16.70
CA SER A 55 -0.36 0.27 17.01
C SER A 55 -1.43 0.49 18.09
N GLN A 56 -1.23 1.48 18.95
CA GLN A 56 -2.16 1.84 20.01
C GLN A 56 -3.38 2.63 19.48
N LEU A 57 -3.35 3.13 18.25
CA LEU A 57 -4.44 3.94 17.68
C LEU A 57 -5.63 3.12 17.19
N GLY A 58 -5.49 1.79 17.06
CA GLY A 58 -6.58 0.88 16.65
C GLY A 58 -7.03 1.02 15.18
N PHE A 59 -6.25 1.71 14.35
CA PHE A 59 -6.50 1.81 12.91
C PHE A 59 -5.71 0.76 12.12
N HIS A 60 -6.15 0.47 10.90
CA HIS A 60 -5.30 -0.23 9.94
C HIS A 60 -4.17 0.70 9.50
N GLN A 61 -2.94 0.26 9.68
CA GLN A 61 -1.76 1.07 9.42
C GLN A 61 -0.69 0.30 8.67
N VAL A 62 0.03 1.00 7.83
CA VAL A 62 1.23 0.51 7.16
C VAL A 62 2.37 1.49 7.45
N VAL A 63 3.41 1.00 8.12
CA VAL A 63 4.61 1.79 8.41
C VAL A 63 5.71 1.39 7.43
N TYR A 64 6.37 2.38 6.86
CA TYR A 64 7.50 2.18 5.96
C TYR A 64 8.51 3.33 6.08
N GLY A 65 9.72 3.09 5.64
CA GLY A 65 10.79 4.10 5.61
C GLY A 65 11.12 4.51 4.18
N VAL A 66 11.35 5.80 4.01
CA VAL A 66 11.95 6.36 2.80
C VAL A 66 13.12 7.23 3.23
N ALA A 67 14.34 6.82 2.91
CA ALA A 67 15.56 7.40 3.46
C ALA A 67 15.48 7.37 5.01
N ASP A 68 15.84 8.47 5.67
CA ASP A 68 15.84 8.58 7.14
C ASP A 68 14.49 9.06 7.71
N VAL A 69 13.40 8.85 6.99
CA VAL A 69 12.07 9.32 7.36
C VAL A 69 11.12 8.14 7.51
N ALA A 70 10.50 8.03 8.68
CA ALA A 70 9.43 7.08 8.92
C ALA A 70 8.09 7.66 8.39
N TRP A 71 7.39 6.85 7.64
CA TRP A 71 6.07 7.16 7.10
C TRP A 71 5.05 6.14 7.60
N MET A 72 3.85 6.59 7.84
CA MET A 72 2.75 5.72 8.20
C MET A 72 1.49 6.13 7.44
N ASP A 73 0.95 5.19 6.71
CA ASP A 73 -0.37 5.30 6.12
C ASP A 73 -1.42 4.76 7.08
N VAL A 74 -2.43 5.55 7.35
CA VAL A 74 -3.56 5.19 8.21
C VAL A 74 -4.82 5.14 7.37
N GLY A 75 -5.52 4.02 7.42
CA GLY A 75 -6.78 3.81 6.74
C GLY A 75 -7.85 3.26 7.67
N PRO A 76 -9.10 3.18 7.21
CA PRO A 76 -10.18 2.54 7.95
C PRO A 76 -9.85 1.09 8.26
N HIS A 77 -10.30 0.59 9.41
CA HIS A 77 -9.91 -0.74 9.96
C HIS A 77 -10.19 -1.86 8.99
N ASN A 78 -11.01 -1.96 8.15
CA ASN A 78 -11.29 -3.09 7.24
C ASN A 78 -10.96 -2.79 5.77
N VAL A 79 -10.17 -1.76 5.51
CA VAL A 79 -9.77 -1.39 4.15
C VAL A 79 -8.35 -1.84 3.90
N SER A 80 -8.19 -2.78 2.99
CA SER A 80 -6.91 -3.31 2.55
C SER A 80 -6.96 -3.61 1.04
N LYS A 81 -5.80 -3.90 0.43
CA LYS A 81 -5.76 -4.35 -0.96
C LYS A 81 -6.60 -5.61 -1.16
N ALA A 82 -6.57 -6.55 -0.21
CA ALA A 82 -7.38 -7.76 -0.25
C ALA A 82 -8.89 -7.48 -0.19
N SER A 83 -9.34 -6.67 0.75
CA SER A 83 -10.77 -6.38 0.90
C SER A 83 -11.35 -5.67 -0.33
N MET A 84 -10.57 -4.80 -0.96
CA MET A 84 -11.00 -4.13 -2.19
C MET A 84 -10.99 -5.05 -3.41
N LEU A 85 -10.01 -5.96 -3.52
CA LEU A 85 -10.02 -7.00 -4.54
C LEU A 85 -11.22 -7.92 -4.38
N GLN A 86 -11.53 -8.34 -3.16
CA GLN A 86 -12.71 -9.14 -2.86
C GLN A 86 -14.02 -8.44 -3.27
N GLU A 87 -14.13 -7.15 -3.01
CA GLU A 87 -15.28 -6.34 -3.42
C GLU A 87 -15.40 -6.27 -4.95
N VAL A 88 -14.30 -6.00 -5.66
CA VAL A 88 -14.29 -5.98 -7.13
C VAL A 88 -14.65 -7.34 -7.72
N CYS A 89 -14.10 -8.42 -7.19
CA CYS A 89 -14.38 -9.79 -7.63
C CYS A 89 -15.84 -10.15 -7.39
N SER A 90 -16.39 -9.79 -6.23
CA SER A 90 -17.82 -9.98 -5.91
C SER A 90 -18.72 -9.27 -6.91
N ARG A 91 -18.47 -7.97 -7.16
CA ARG A 91 -19.26 -7.18 -8.12
C ARG A 91 -19.20 -7.72 -9.56
N LYS A 92 -18.10 -8.35 -9.91
CA LYS A 92 -17.87 -8.90 -11.25
C LYS A 92 -18.14 -10.41 -11.36
N ASN A 93 -18.58 -11.04 -10.27
CA ASN A 93 -18.79 -12.50 -10.17
C ASN A 93 -17.52 -13.29 -10.58
N ILE A 94 -16.34 -12.82 -10.16
CA ILE A 94 -15.05 -13.50 -10.37
C ILE A 94 -14.76 -14.35 -9.13
N PRO A 95 -14.68 -15.68 -9.25
CA PRO A 95 -14.31 -16.53 -8.13
C PRO A 95 -12.83 -16.36 -7.77
N THR A 96 -12.50 -16.50 -6.49
CA THR A 96 -11.15 -16.24 -5.94
C THR A 96 -10.07 -17.12 -6.59
N ASP A 97 -10.38 -18.36 -6.92
CA ASP A 97 -9.48 -19.31 -7.59
C ASP A 97 -9.04 -18.86 -8.99
N ARG A 98 -9.71 -17.85 -9.56
CA ARG A 98 -9.35 -17.21 -10.84
C ARG A 98 -8.62 -15.88 -10.67
N VAL A 99 -8.21 -15.54 -9.47
CA VAL A 99 -7.49 -14.29 -9.16
C VAL A 99 -6.01 -14.58 -8.99
N ILE A 100 -5.18 -13.80 -9.67
CA ILE A 100 -3.74 -13.75 -9.43
C ILE A 100 -3.42 -12.41 -8.80
N ALA A 101 -2.75 -12.43 -7.65
CA ALA A 101 -2.24 -11.23 -6.98
C ALA A 101 -0.71 -11.22 -7.01
N ILE A 102 -0.12 -10.07 -7.32
CA ILE A 102 1.34 -9.88 -7.33
C ILE A 102 1.69 -8.77 -6.35
N GLY A 103 2.69 -8.98 -5.50
CA GLY A 103 3.07 -7.99 -4.49
C GLY A 103 4.47 -8.21 -3.93
N ASP A 104 4.99 -7.21 -3.22
CA ASP A 104 6.35 -7.18 -2.69
C ASP A 104 6.46 -6.64 -1.26
N ASN A 105 5.36 -6.14 -0.68
CA ASN A 105 5.41 -5.46 0.61
C ASN A 105 4.37 -6.03 1.61
N TRP A 106 4.51 -5.66 2.88
CA TRP A 106 3.63 -6.13 3.95
C TRP A 106 2.15 -5.81 3.73
N ASN A 107 1.84 -4.69 3.09
CA ASN A 107 0.46 -4.33 2.74
C ASN A 107 -0.13 -5.19 1.61
N ASP A 108 0.71 -5.98 0.93
CA ASP A 108 0.29 -6.92 -0.11
C ASP A 108 -0.01 -8.32 0.45
N VAL A 109 0.57 -8.67 1.61
CA VAL A 109 0.43 -10.00 2.19
C VAL A 109 -1.03 -10.47 2.26
N PRO A 110 -2.00 -9.67 2.73
CA PRO A 110 -3.38 -10.11 2.76
C PRO A 110 -3.97 -10.46 1.38
N MET A 111 -3.56 -9.76 0.31
CA MET A 111 -4.04 -10.09 -1.04
C MET A 111 -3.31 -11.30 -1.64
N LEU A 112 -2.03 -11.50 -1.30
CA LEU A 112 -1.27 -12.69 -1.72
C LEU A 112 -1.85 -13.97 -1.11
N GLU A 113 -2.22 -13.92 0.19
CA GLU A 113 -2.83 -15.05 0.89
C GLU A 113 -4.29 -15.29 0.46
N TRP A 114 -5.02 -14.24 0.08
CA TRP A 114 -6.42 -14.33 -0.32
C TRP A 114 -6.62 -14.83 -1.76
N ALA A 115 -5.77 -14.43 -2.71
CA ALA A 115 -5.91 -14.77 -4.12
C ALA A 115 -5.78 -16.29 -4.36
N GLY A 116 -6.41 -16.79 -5.41
CA GLY A 116 -6.22 -18.19 -5.86
C GLY A 116 -4.77 -18.50 -6.22
N LEU A 117 -4.02 -17.48 -6.67
CA LEU A 117 -2.57 -17.56 -6.88
C LEU A 117 -1.92 -16.26 -6.41
N GLY A 118 -1.28 -16.29 -5.26
CA GLY A 118 -0.43 -15.21 -4.78
C GLY A 118 1.00 -15.35 -5.31
N VAL A 119 1.53 -14.30 -5.90
CA VAL A 119 2.89 -14.27 -6.46
C VAL A 119 3.69 -13.17 -5.78
N ALA A 120 4.72 -13.51 -5.03
CA ALA A 120 5.63 -12.52 -4.47
C ALA A 120 6.68 -12.12 -5.50
N MET A 121 7.07 -10.86 -5.50
CA MET A 121 8.23 -10.40 -6.24
C MET A 121 9.50 -11.01 -5.66
N GLY A 122 10.47 -11.35 -6.50
CA GLY A 122 11.76 -11.86 -6.05
C GLY A 122 12.59 -10.85 -5.25
N SER A 123 12.27 -9.56 -5.35
CA SER A 123 12.84 -8.47 -4.53
C SER A 123 12.20 -8.35 -3.14
N ALA A 124 11.07 -9.00 -2.88
CA ALA A 124 10.42 -8.97 -1.57
C ALA A 124 11.30 -9.66 -0.50
N VAL A 125 11.16 -9.24 0.75
CA VAL A 125 11.86 -9.91 1.86
C VAL A 125 11.39 -11.36 2.02
N PRO A 126 12.25 -12.27 2.52
CA PRO A 126 11.93 -13.71 2.62
C PRO A 126 10.63 -14.01 3.34
N GLU A 127 10.28 -13.22 4.34
CA GLU A 127 9.06 -13.38 5.13
C GLU A 127 7.79 -13.13 4.29
N ILE A 128 7.84 -12.22 3.34
CA ILE A 128 6.74 -11.95 2.39
C ILE A 128 6.71 -13.03 1.31
N GLN A 129 7.88 -13.44 0.79
CA GLN A 129 7.96 -14.53 -0.18
C GLN A 129 7.36 -15.83 0.37
N ALA A 130 7.56 -16.11 1.66
CA ALA A 130 6.99 -17.28 2.33
C ALA A 130 5.45 -17.26 2.46
N LYS A 131 4.81 -16.10 2.21
CA LYS A 131 3.35 -15.94 2.23
C LYS A 131 2.67 -16.13 0.88
N ALA A 132 3.45 -16.23 -0.18
CA ALA A 132 2.94 -16.40 -1.54
C ALA A 132 3.03 -17.86 -1.99
N ASN A 133 2.24 -18.21 -3.03
CA ASN A 133 2.29 -19.52 -3.65
C ASN A 133 3.50 -19.68 -4.58
N LEU A 134 3.91 -18.56 -5.21
CA LEU A 134 5.04 -18.52 -6.16
C LEU A 134 5.87 -17.25 -5.92
N ILE A 135 7.10 -17.30 -6.39
CA ILE A 135 8.01 -16.16 -6.43
C ILE A 135 8.36 -15.92 -7.90
N THR A 136 8.22 -14.67 -8.35
CA THR A 136 8.63 -14.24 -9.69
C THR A 136 10.00 -13.56 -9.67
N LEU A 137 10.42 -12.96 -10.80
CA LEU A 137 11.73 -12.31 -10.93
C LEU A 137 11.85 -11.12 -9.98
N ALA A 138 13.09 -10.77 -9.62
CA ALA A 138 13.36 -9.69 -8.68
C ALA A 138 13.17 -8.29 -9.29
N GLU A 139 13.49 -8.13 -10.57
CA GLU A 139 13.33 -6.84 -11.26
C GLU A 139 11.83 -6.52 -11.41
N PRO A 140 11.35 -5.38 -10.88
CA PRO A 140 9.92 -5.10 -10.78
C PRO A 140 9.16 -5.19 -12.10
N GLY A 141 9.72 -4.67 -13.18
CA GLY A 141 9.11 -4.73 -14.51
C GLY A 141 9.07 -6.15 -15.05
N ASP A 142 10.18 -6.85 -15.00
CA ASP A 142 10.34 -8.20 -15.54
C ASP A 142 9.52 -9.22 -14.73
N GLY A 143 9.46 -9.07 -13.42
CA GLY A 143 8.69 -9.95 -12.55
C GLY A 143 7.20 -9.93 -12.85
N VAL A 144 6.62 -8.75 -13.01
CA VAL A 144 5.21 -8.59 -13.39
C VAL A 144 4.97 -9.06 -14.82
N ALA A 145 5.85 -8.69 -15.77
CA ALA A 145 5.75 -9.09 -17.17
C ALA A 145 5.74 -10.61 -17.33
N ALA A 146 6.65 -11.32 -16.64
CA ALA A 146 6.73 -12.78 -16.68
C ALA A 146 5.41 -13.45 -16.25
N VAL A 147 4.75 -12.93 -15.22
CA VAL A 147 3.45 -13.45 -14.78
C VAL A 147 2.37 -13.19 -15.83
N LEU A 148 2.33 -11.96 -16.40
CA LEU A 148 1.33 -11.60 -17.41
C LEU A 148 1.50 -12.41 -18.69
N GLU A 149 2.74 -12.63 -19.15
CA GLU A 149 3.05 -13.46 -20.30
C GLU A 149 2.64 -14.93 -20.08
N ALA A 150 2.90 -15.48 -18.90
CA ALA A 150 2.49 -16.82 -18.55
C ALA A 150 0.96 -17.00 -18.55
N VAL A 151 0.21 -15.95 -18.23
CA VAL A 151 -1.26 -15.95 -18.28
C VAL A 151 -1.77 -15.78 -19.71
N ALA A 152 -1.14 -14.90 -20.49
CA ALA A 152 -1.56 -14.60 -21.87
C ALA A 152 -1.33 -15.77 -22.84
N ASN A 153 -0.35 -16.64 -22.56
CA ASN A 153 0.02 -17.79 -23.40
C ASN A 153 -0.70 -19.10 -23.03
N ARG A 154 -1.75 -19.02 -22.18
CA ARG A 154 -2.64 -20.14 -21.85
C ARG A 154 -3.91 -20.10 -22.70
#